data_83a0e38df07ed8b9ec3e77d6507a3ffc
#
_entry.id   83a0e38df07ed8b9ec3e77d6507a3ffc
#
_cell.length_a   1.000
_cell.length_b   1.000
_cell.length_c   1.000
_cell.angle_alpha   90.00
_cell.angle_beta   90.00
_cell.angle_gamma   90.00
#
_symmetry.space_group_name_H-M   'P 1'
#
loop_
_entity.id
_entity.type
_entity.pdbx_description
1 polymer ?
#
loop_
_entity_poly.entity_id
_entity_poly.type
_entity_poly.pdbx_seq_one_letter_code
_entity_poly.pdbx_strand_id
1 'polypeptide(L)'
;MEKILSLLEKNPRLTNAEIAVMIGTTEEDVKNKIATLESSGVIKGYRAIINKDKTDQTVTALIEIKVHPKYDHGFEEIAERISNFHEVESVYLMSGGYDLCCLVNNKTFQEVAMFVAKRLSTLEDVISTKTNFILKRYKEQDVILFDSQKDDRGTISL
;
A
#
# COMPACT_ATOMS: atom_id res chain seq x y z
N MET A 1 -23.71 -0.01 5.21
CA MET A 1 -22.40 0.60 4.84
C MET A 1 -21.30 -0.44 4.64
N GLU A 2 -21.10 -1.39 5.55
CA GLU A 2 -20.08 -2.45 5.44
C GLU A 2 -20.12 -3.25 4.13
N LYS A 3 -21.33 -3.62 3.64
CA LYS A 3 -21.45 -4.31 2.36
C LYS A 3 -20.95 -3.50 1.16
N ILE A 4 -21.18 -2.18 1.14
CA ILE A 4 -20.70 -1.29 0.08
C ILE A 4 -19.18 -1.22 0.11
N LEU A 5 -18.57 -1.04 1.29
CA LEU A 5 -17.10 -1.02 1.46
C LEU A 5 -16.49 -2.33 0.97
N SER A 6 -17.02 -3.49 1.41
CA SER A 6 -16.51 -4.80 0.98
C SER A 6 -16.62 -5.05 -0.52
N LEU A 7 -17.64 -4.50 -1.20
CA LEU A 7 -17.77 -4.59 -2.66
C LEU A 7 -16.74 -3.69 -3.36
N LEU A 8 -16.58 -2.45 -2.87
CA LEU A 8 -15.62 -1.49 -3.44
C LEU A 8 -14.16 -1.87 -3.19
N GLU A 9 -13.85 -2.51 -2.04
CA GLU A 9 -12.52 -3.07 -1.79
C GLU A 9 -12.15 -4.17 -2.81
N LYS A 10 -13.12 -5.00 -3.19
CA LYS A 10 -12.91 -6.07 -4.17
C LYS A 10 -12.90 -5.56 -5.60
N ASN A 11 -13.78 -4.63 -5.93
CA ASN A 11 -13.88 -4.05 -7.27
C ASN A 11 -14.33 -2.57 -7.20
N PRO A 12 -13.39 -1.63 -7.21
CA PRO A 12 -13.70 -0.20 -7.16
C PRO A 12 -14.33 0.35 -8.45
N ARG A 13 -14.48 -0.49 -9.49
CA ARG A 13 -15.11 -0.11 -10.76
C ARG A 13 -16.60 -0.41 -10.84
N LEU A 14 -17.18 -1.02 -9.78
CA LEU A 14 -18.62 -1.24 -9.72
C LEU A 14 -19.36 0.08 -9.76
N THR A 15 -20.38 0.14 -10.61
CA THR A 15 -21.30 1.27 -10.69
C THR A 15 -22.27 1.27 -9.50
N ASN A 16 -22.84 2.43 -9.18
CA ASN A 16 -23.85 2.52 -8.12
C ASN A 16 -25.06 1.62 -8.41
N ALA A 17 -25.46 1.49 -9.67
CA ALA A 17 -26.54 0.60 -10.08
C ALA A 17 -26.22 -0.87 -9.84
N GLU A 18 -25.01 -1.34 -10.16
CA GLU A 18 -24.58 -2.72 -9.90
C GLU A 18 -24.55 -3.01 -8.39
N ILE A 19 -23.98 -2.10 -7.59
CA ILE A 19 -23.95 -2.22 -6.13
C ILE A 19 -25.37 -2.28 -5.57
N ALA A 20 -26.29 -1.40 -6.06
CA ALA A 20 -27.68 -1.37 -5.62
C ALA A 20 -28.39 -2.70 -5.84
N VAL A 21 -28.19 -3.33 -6.98
CA VAL A 21 -28.74 -4.67 -7.29
C VAL A 21 -28.14 -5.72 -6.32
N MET A 22 -26.83 -5.70 -6.09
CA MET A 22 -26.14 -6.67 -5.23
C MET A 22 -26.60 -6.63 -3.77
N ILE A 23 -26.95 -5.44 -3.28
CA ILE A 23 -27.33 -5.27 -1.87
C ILE A 23 -28.84 -5.08 -1.63
N GLY A 24 -29.65 -5.05 -2.71
CA GLY A 24 -31.10 -4.96 -2.65
C GLY A 24 -31.61 -3.56 -2.24
N THR A 25 -31.04 -2.49 -2.81
CA THR A 25 -31.41 -1.09 -2.54
C THR A 25 -31.53 -0.27 -3.84
N THR A 26 -31.72 1.03 -3.74
CA THR A 26 -31.76 1.93 -4.89
C THR A 26 -30.38 2.50 -5.23
N GLU A 27 -30.16 2.85 -6.49
CA GLU A 27 -28.93 3.49 -6.95
C GLU A 27 -28.68 4.82 -6.20
N GLU A 28 -29.72 5.59 -5.95
CA GLU A 28 -29.65 6.85 -5.22
C GLU A 28 -29.20 6.65 -3.75
N ASP A 29 -29.68 5.61 -3.10
CA ASP A 29 -29.26 5.25 -1.74
C ASP A 29 -27.77 4.87 -1.71
N VAL A 30 -27.30 4.09 -2.69
CA VAL A 30 -25.87 3.75 -2.83
C VAL A 30 -25.03 4.99 -3.05
N LYS A 31 -25.42 5.86 -3.99
CA LYS A 31 -24.73 7.13 -4.28
C LYS A 31 -24.57 7.99 -3.03
N ASN A 32 -25.66 8.18 -2.28
CA ASN A 32 -25.66 8.98 -1.06
C ASN A 32 -24.76 8.37 0.02
N LYS A 33 -24.77 7.06 0.19
CA LYS A 33 -23.91 6.34 1.14
C LYS A 33 -22.43 6.43 0.77
N ILE A 34 -22.08 6.28 -0.50
CA ILE A 34 -20.69 6.46 -0.97
C ILE A 34 -20.24 7.90 -0.74
N ALA A 35 -21.03 8.89 -1.11
CA ALA A 35 -20.71 10.31 -0.86
C ALA A 35 -20.49 10.59 0.63
N THR A 36 -21.28 9.97 1.51
CA THR A 36 -21.09 10.07 2.97
C THR A 36 -19.78 9.43 3.42
N LEU A 37 -19.42 8.26 2.88
CA LEU A 37 -18.17 7.56 3.20
C LEU A 37 -16.93 8.34 2.73
N GLU A 38 -17.02 8.99 1.57
CA GLU A 38 -15.96 9.86 1.04
C GLU A 38 -15.82 11.14 1.86
N SER A 39 -16.93 11.84 2.12
CA SER A 39 -16.90 13.11 2.89
C SER A 39 -16.47 12.91 4.35
N SER A 40 -16.82 11.78 4.96
CA SER A 40 -16.37 11.42 6.31
C SER A 40 -14.93 10.91 6.36
N GLY A 41 -14.29 10.70 5.19
CA GLY A 41 -12.93 10.23 5.08
C GLY A 41 -12.73 8.73 5.37
N VAL A 42 -13.81 7.95 5.43
CA VAL A 42 -13.75 6.47 5.48
C VAL A 42 -13.19 5.94 4.17
N ILE A 43 -13.68 6.45 3.03
CA ILE A 43 -13.06 6.23 1.72
C ILE A 43 -12.13 7.41 1.45
N LYS A 44 -10.84 7.15 1.37
CA LYS A 44 -9.80 8.15 1.06
C LYS A 44 -9.47 8.23 -0.43
N GLY A 45 -9.82 7.20 -1.19
CA GLY A 45 -9.55 7.12 -2.62
C GLY A 45 -9.75 5.72 -3.17
N TYR A 46 -9.59 5.62 -4.48
CA TYR A 46 -9.67 4.36 -5.23
C TYR A 46 -8.34 4.11 -5.95
N ARG A 47 -7.90 2.89 -5.96
CA ARG A 47 -6.58 2.54 -6.48
C ARG A 47 -6.63 1.28 -7.34
N ALA A 48 -5.92 1.27 -8.46
CA ALA A 48 -5.69 0.07 -9.24
C ALA A 48 -4.52 -0.73 -8.67
N ILE A 49 -4.67 -2.05 -8.61
CA ILE A 49 -3.57 -2.96 -8.31
C ILE A 49 -2.84 -3.26 -9.62
N ILE A 50 -1.56 -2.92 -9.66
CA ILE A 50 -0.75 -3.02 -10.87
C ILE A 50 0.37 -4.02 -10.64
N ASN A 51 0.50 -4.99 -11.55
CA ASN A 51 1.67 -5.86 -11.57
C ASN A 51 2.89 -5.07 -12.07
N LYS A 52 3.69 -4.57 -11.13
CA LYS A 52 4.87 -3.76 -11.43
C LYS A 52 5.96 -4.54 -12.18
N ASP A 53 5.95 -5.88 -12.13
CA ASP A 53 6.89 -6.71 -12.90
C ASP A 53 6.60 -6.67 -14.42
N LYS A 54 5.39 -6.23 -14.81
CA LYS A 54 4.96 -6.06 -16.22
C LYS A 54 4.96 -4.59 -16.70
N THR A 55 5.45 -3.68 -15.88
CA THR A 55 5.59 -2.25 -16.20
C THR A 55 7.05 -1.82 -16.12
N ASP A 56 7.32 -0.52 -16.27
CA ASP A 56 8.67 0.02 -16.07
C ASP A 56 9.21 -0.37 -14.70
N GLN A 57 10.42 -0.92 -14.69
CA GLN A 57 11.03 -1.46 -13.48
C GLN A 57 11.21 -0.37 -12.44
N THR A 58 10.47 -0.47 -11.35
CA THR A 58 10.69 0.31 -10.13
C THR A 58 11.22 -0.61 -9.04
N VAL A 59 12.20 -0.13 -8.31
CA VAL A 59 12.72 -0.80 -7.13
C VAL A 59 11.88 -0.39 -5.92
N THR A 60 11.35 -1.36 -5.21
CA THR A 60 10.63 -1.13 -3.95
C THR A 60 11.46 -1.65 -2.79
N ALA A 61 11.55 -0.85 -1.76
CA ALA A 61 12.18 -1.25 -0.50
C ALA A 61 11.24 -1.04 0.68
N LEU A 62 11.29 -1.98 1.61
CA LEU A 62 10.73 -1.85 2.94
C LEU A 62 11.84 -1.37 3.87
N ILE A 63 11.64 -0.23 4.50
CA ILE A 63 12.63 0.39 5.38
C ILE A 63 12.10 0.36 6.81
N GLU A 64 12.81 -0.36 7.66
CA GLU A 64 12.59 -0.37 9.12
C GLU A 64 13.32 0.84 9.70
N ILE A 65 12.66 1.57 10.58
CA ILE A 65 13.17 2.82 11.14
C ILE A 65 13.01 2.78 12.65
N LYS A 66 14.11 3.01 13.37
CA LYS A 66 14.09 3.30 14.81
C LYS A 66 14.16 4.80 15.01
N VAL A 67 13.31 5.32 15.87
CA VAL A 67 13.24 6.75 16.16
C VAL A 67 13.22 7.01 17.67
N HIS A 68 13.60 8.24 18.05
CA HIS A 68 13.34 8.75 19.40
C HIS A 68 11.92 9.35 19.44
N PRO A 69 10.99 8.78 20.23
CA PRO A 69 9.67 9.38 20.38
C PRO A 69 9.81 10.71 21.16
N LYS A 70 9.13 11.75 20.66
CA LYS A 70 9.06 13.02 21.39
C LYS A 70 8.03 12.94 22.52
N TYR A 71 8.33 13.59 23.65
CA TYR A 71 7.52 13.52 24.86
C TYR A 71 6.05 13.97 24.64
N ASP A 72 5.83 15.00 23.81
CA ASP A 72 4.49 15.59 23.62
C ASP A 72 3.75 15.07 22.38
N HIS A 73 4.45 14.53 21.37
CA HIS A 73 3.87 14.19 20.06
C HIS A 73 4.13 12.73 19.62
N GLY A 74 4.81 11.93 20.46
CA GLY A 74 5.08 10.53 20.18
C GLY A 74 5.80 10.32 18.85
N PHE A 75 5.16 9.56 17.94
CA PHE A 75 5.69 9.21 16.63
C PHE A 75 5.04 10.01 15.48
N GLU A 76 3.98 10.78 15.74
CA GLU A 76 3.15 11.41 14.70
C GLU A 76 3.95 12.40 13.86
N GLU A 77 4.74 13.27 14.47
CA GLU A 77 5.49 14.31 13.77
C GLU A 77 6.51 13.70 12.78
N ILE A 78 7.26 12.70 13.22
CA ILE A 78 8.24 12.04 12.34
C ILE A 78 7.56 11.21 11.26
N ALA A 79 6.44 10.54 11.57
CA ALA A 79 5.66 9.79 10.59
C ALA A 79 5.06 10.72 9.52
N GLU A 80 4.56 11.89 9.90
CA GLU A 80 4.07 12.90 8.96
C GLU A 80 5.20 13.41 8.06
N ARG A 81 6.38 13.74 8.62
CA ARG A 81 7.54 14.17 7.84
C ARG A 81 7.98 13.12 6.83
N ILE A 82 8.01 11.84 7.23
CA ILE A 82 8.34 10.72 6.33
C ILE A 82 7.27 10.55 5.25
N SER A 83 5.98 10.68 5.60
CA SER A 83 4.86 10.55 4.67
C SER A 83 4.84 11.63 3.57
N ASN A 84 5.45 12.77 3.82
CA ASN A 84 5.54 13.87 2.85
C ASN A 84 6.65 13.69 1.79
N PHE A 85 7.48 12.65 1.88
CA PHE A 85 8.43 12.33 0.82
C PHE A 85 7.73 11.64 -0.35
N HIS A 86 7.96 12.14 -1.58
CA HIS A 86 7.32 11.60 -2.78
C HIS A 86 7.74 10.17 -3.12
N GLU A 87 8.93 9.74 -2.63
CA GLU A 87 9.42 8.38 -2.78
C GLU A 87 8.69 7.38 -1.87
N VAL A 88 8.02 7.89 -0.83
CA VAL A 88 7.35 7.07 0.18
C VAL A 88 5.92 6.76 -0.26
N GLU A 89 5.63 5.49 -0.41
CA GLU A 89 4.29 4.99 -0.76
C GLU A 89 3.41 4.79 0.47
N SER A 90 3.99 4.31 1.58
CA SER A 90 3.26 3.98 2.80
C SER A 90 4.14 4.15 4.03
N VAL A 91 3.54 4.53 5.15
CA VAL A 91 4.19 4.61 6.46
C VAL A 91 3.29 3.93 7.49
N TYR A 92 3.89 3.14 8.37
CA TYR A 92 3.21 2.41 9.43
C TYR A 92 3.95 2.58 10.75
N LEU A 93 3.21 2.75 11.85
CA LEU A 93 3.72 2.56 13.21
C LEU A 93 3.68 1.07 13.54
N MET A 94 4.77 0.55 14.06
CA MET A 94 4.95 -0.88 14.28
C MET A 94 5.09 -1.20 15.77
N SER A 95 4.57 -2.35 16.17
CA SER A 95 4.85 -2.94 17.47
C SER A 95 5.90 -4.04 17.31
N GLY A 96 7.15 -3.81 17.69
CA GLY A 96 8.19 -4.81 17.51
C GLY A 96 9.61 -4.30 17.64
N GLY A 97 10.53 -4.82 16.85
CA GLY A 97 11.96 -4.50 16.94
C GLY A 97 12.34 -3.12 16.38
N TYR A 98 11.44 -2.42 15.73
CA TYR A 98 11.58 -1.07 15.19
C TYR A 98 10.25 -0.33 15.33
N ASP A 99 10.27 1.01 15.21
CA ASP A 99 9.12 1.85 15.54
C ASP A 99 8.28 2.19 14.31
N LEU A 100 8.91 2.53 13.20
CA LEU A 100 8.23 2.85 11.94
C LEU A 100 8.71 1.94 10.82
N CYS A 101 7.81 1.68 9.87
CA CYS A 101 8.12 1.01 8.63
C CYS A 101 7.59 1.85 7.46
N CYS A 102 8.40 2.06 6.42
CA CYS A 102 7.91 2.68 5.21
C CYS A 102 8.22 1.85 3.96
N LEU A 103 7.32 1.91 2.99
CA LEU A 103 7.54 1.41 1.63
C LEU A 103 8.00 2.58 0.76
N VAL A 104 9.13 2.40 0.10
CA VAL A 104 9.76 3.39 -0.77
C VAL A 104 9.87 2.82 -2.18
N ASN A 105 9.49 3.62 -3.17
CA ASN A 105 9.65 3.28 -4.57
C ASN A 105 10.62 4.25 -5.25
N ASN A 106 11.53 3.70 -6.05
CA ASN A 106 12.42 4.49 -6.88
C ASN A 106 12.80 3.72 -8.15
N LYS A 107 13.50 4.35 -9.10
CA LYS A 107 13.89 3.70 -10.37
C LYS A 107 15.02 2.70 -10.18
N THR A 108 15.96 2.97 -9.27
CA THR A 108 17.15 2.14 -9.06
C THR A 108 17.42 1.87 -7.59
N PHE A 109 18.17 0.81 -7.30
CA PHE A 109 18.68 0.50 -5.96
C PHE A 109 19.51 1.66 -5.39
N GLN A 110 20.31 2.30 -6.25
CA GLN A 110 21.14 3.43 -5.86
C GLN A 110 20.30 4.63 -5.42
N GLU A 111 19.23 4.94 -6.12
CA GLU A 111 18.32 6.03 -5.74
C GLU A 111 17.64 5.77 -4.40
N VAL A 112 17.20 4.52 -4.12
CA VAL A 112 16.69 4.14 -2.80
C VAL A 112 17.76 4.34 -1.72
N ALA A 113 18.99 3.84 -1.95
CA ALA A 113 20.07 3.98 -1.01
C ALA A 113 20.42 5.46 -0.74
N MET A 114 20.42 6.30 -1.78
CA MET A 114 20.68 7.74 -1.67
C MET A 114 19.55 8.48 -0.95
N PHE A 115 18.29 8.10 -1.19
CA PHE A 115 17.16 8.63 -0.43
C PHE A 115 17.31 8.33 1.06
N VAL A 116 17.61 7.08 1.42
CA VAL A 116 17.81 6.70 2.82
C VAL A 116 18.97 7.49 3.44
N ALA A 117 20.13 7.51 2.79
CA ALA A 117 21.34 8.13 3.33
C ALA A 117 21.23 9.66 3.46
N LYS A 118 20.62 10.33 2.47
CA LYS A 118 20.61 11.80 2.40
C LYS A 118 19.37 12.45 2.99
N ARG A 119 18.26 11.73 3.08
CA ARG A 119 16.98 12.32 3.47
C ARG A 119 16.38 11.64 4.70
N LEU A 120 16.29 10.31 4.71
CA LEU A 120 15.63 9.59 5.79
C LEU A 120 16.49 9.51 7.05
N SER A 121 17.75 9.05 6.90
CA SER A 121 18.68 8.91 8.04
C SER A 121 19.20 10.24 8.60
N THR A 122 18.96 11.36 7.90
CA THR A 122 19.33 12.70 8.36
C THR A 122 18.24 13.40 9.14
N LEU A 123 17.07 12.80 9.28
CA LEU A 123 16.02 13.32 10.15
C LEU A 123 16.48 13.21 11.61
N GLU A 124 16.30 14.30 12.36
CA GLU A 124 16.86 14.47 13.71
C GLU A 124 16.44 13.36 14.68
N ASP A 125 15.20 12.87 14.54
CA ASP A 125 14.65 11.84 15.43
C ASP A 125 14.97 10.40 14.97
N VAL A 126 15.63 10.21 13.83
CA VAL A 126 15.97 8.87 13.32
C VAL A 126 17.25 8.35 13.94
N ILE A 127 17.15 7.23 14.68
CA ILE A 127 18.29 6.55 15.31
C ILE A 127 19.00 5.65 14.31
N SER A 128 18.24 4.83 13.60
CA SER A 128 18.77 3.87 12.62
C SER A 128 17.73 3.47 11.60
N THR A 129 18.22 3.04 10.44
CA THR A 129 17.41 2.53 9.35
C THR A 129 17.95 1.18 8.88
N LYS A 130 17.05 0.28 8.45
CA LYS A 130 17.42 -0.98 7.80
C LYS A 130 16.59 -1.11 6.52
N THR A 131 17.26 -1.23 5.39
CA THR A 131 16.63 -1.33 4.08
C THR A 131 16.54 -2.77 3.62
N ASN A 132 15.33 -3.23 3.31
CA ASN A 132 15.04 -4.55 2.77
C ASN A 132 14.42 -4.37 1.38
N PHE A 133 15.10 -4.82 0.33
CA PHE A 133 14.57 -4.73 -1.03
C PHE A 133 13.56 -5.83 -1.30
N ILE A 134 12.42 -5.47 -1.90
CA ILE A 134 11.44 -6.43 -2.38
C ILE A 134 11.92 -6.94 -3.74
N LEU A 135 12.34 -8.20 -3.79
CA LEU A 135 12.86 -8.82 -5.01
C LEU A 135 11.74 -9.29 -5.95
N LYS A 136 10.62 -9.74 -5.39
CA LYS A 136 9.45 -10.22 -6.14
C LYS A 136 8.18 -10.11 -5.29
N ARG A 137 7.08 -9.71 -5.93
CA ARG A 137 5.75 -9.75 -5.35
C ARG A 137 4.98 -10.95 -5.88
N TYR A 138 4.52 -11.82 -5.01
CA TYR A 138 3.69 -12.97 -5.37
C TYR A 138 2.20 -12.65 -5.27
N LYS A 139 1.82 -11.85 -4.28
CA LYS A 139 0.45 -11.43 -4.00
C LYS A 139 0.45 -9.99 -3.49
N GLU A 140 -0.50 -9.18 -3.93
CA GLU A 140 -0.69 -7.80 -3.48
C GLU A 140 -2.18 -7.57 -3.26
N GLN A 141 -2.58 -7.10 -2.06
CA GLN A 141 -3.99 -6.79 -1.74
C GLN A 141 -4.98 -7.86 -2.25
N ASP A 142 -4.74 -9.12 -1.92
CA ASP A 142 -5.49 -10.32 -2.32
C ASP A 142 -5.44 -10.70 -3.80
N VAL A 143 -4.73 -9.97 -4.65
CA VAL A 143 -4.52 -10.30 -6.06
C VAL A 143 -3.21 -11.06 -6.24
N ILE A 144 -3.28 -12.24 -6.86
CA ILE A 144 -2.10 -13.03 -7.25
C ILE A 144 -1.46 -12.37 -8.47
N LEU A 145 -0.15 -12.08 -8.39
CA LEU A 145 0.58 -11.33 -9.42
C LEU A 145 1.42 -12.20 -10.34
N PHE A 146 1.65 -13.47 -9.99
CA PHE A 146 2.39 -14.39 -10.87
C PHE A 146 1.44 -15.21 -11.72
N ASP A 147 1.82 -15.41 -12.98
CA ASP A 147 1.12 -16.34 -13.86
C ASP A 147 1.40 -17.75 -13.33
N SER A 148 0.37 -18.50 -12.93
CA SER A 148 0.51 -19.93 -12.68
C SER A 148 0.94 -20.53 -14.01
N GLN A 149 2.20 -20.95 -14.14
CA GLN A 149 2.59 -21.82 -15.22
C GLN A 149 1.68 -23.04 -15.09
N LYS A 150 0.79 -23.27 -16.06
CA LYS A 150 0.17 -24.57 -16.26
C LYS A 150 1.33 -25.54 -16.35
N ASP A 151 1.40 -26.46 -15.41
CA ASP A 151 2.36 -27.56 -15.43
C ASP A 151 1.97 -28.44 -16.65
N ASP A 152 2.58 -28.13 -17.80
CA ASP A 152 2.41 -28.83 -19.06
C ASP A 152 3.26 -30.13 -19.09
N ARG A 153 3.55 -30.67 -17.90
CA ARG A 153 4.07 -32.03 -17.80
C ARG A 153 2.93 -32.98 -18.13
N GLY A 154 2.83 -33.24 -19.43
CA GLY A 154 1.83 -34.13 -20.03
C GLY A 154 1.67 -35.40 -19.22
N THR A 155 0.45 -35.79 -18.96
CA THR A 155 0.03 -37.11 -18.55
C THR A 155 0.58 -38.09 -19.56
N ILE A 156 1.66 -38.82 -19.22
CA ILE A 156 2.10 -39.98 -19.95
C ILE A 156 1.03 -41.03 -19.71
N SER A 157 0.11 -41.18 -20.67
CA SER A 157 -0.79 -42.32 -20.72
C SER A 157 0.04 -43.56 -21.14
N LEU A 158 0.14 -44.51 -20.22
CA LEU A 158 0.58 -45.88 -20.51
C LEU A 158 -0.54 -46.65 -21.17
#